data_7b3227a5f7f6e467109158147ae3f47f
#
_entry.id   7b3227a5f7f6e467109158147ae3f47f
#
_cell.length_a   1.000
_cell.length_b   1.000
_cell.length_c   1.000
_cell.angle_alpha   90.00
_cell.angle_beta   90.00
_cell.angle_gamma   90.00
#
_symmetry.space_group_name_H-M   'P 1'
#
loop_
_entity.id
_entity.type
_entity.pdbx_description
1 polymer ?
#
loop_
_entity_poly.entity_id
_entity_poly.type
_entity_poly.pdbx_seq_one_letter_code
_entity_poly.pdbx_strand_id
1 'polypeptide(L)'
;MNILYVCTDKGIPLRGAKGASAHVRQISAALQAKGHDLTLAVRSMSGANPDPAVARIVELSAPQHDQATQVADLINAHKCSVVLERYALTSGSAAAACAALHVPLVYEVNAPIVLEAARYRGLEELEAGLAREQGLFNAAAAAVVVSSALSHYVSTVAPALPVAVVSNGVDLARFTRCMPRTDRGDRTIRIGFVGSMKPWHGVEELVTAFAELALREPSVRLVLAGHGPSLASVRAAVDLAHLADRVDILGEVRHDQVPSVLATLDLAVAPYRATEDFYFSPLKVLEYLAAGLPVVYPKIGDLPFLVGQAGLGYPPDDGSALVACLGRLVGDAGLRARLGAAAVEHAQSFGWAGVAARVTATLENVVPVRSCGGAA
;
A
#
# COMPACT_ATOMS: atom_id res chain seq x y z
N MET A 1 -4.13 -22.65 -9.90
CA MET A 1 -4.54 -21.97 -11.15
C MET A 1 -3.32 -21.47 -11.88
N ASN A 2 -3.40 -21.29 -13.20
CA ASN A 2 -2.41 -20.57 -13.99
C ASN A 2 -2.88 -19.11 -14.09
N ILE A 3 -2.14 -18.21 -13.49
CA ILE A 3 -2.49 -16.78 -13.38
C ILE A 3 -1.51 -15.96 -14.22
N LEU A 4 -2.02 -15.08 -15.06
CA LEU A 4 -1.23 -14.00 -15.64
C LEU A 4 -1.50 -12.72 -14.84
N TYR A 5 -0.46 -12.19 -14.16
CA TYR A 5 -0.55 -10.89 -13.49
C TYR A 5 0.12 -9.83 -14.35
N VAL A 6 -0.65 -8.82 -14.75
CA VAL A 6 -0.24 -7.76 -15.68
C VAL A 6 -0.09 -6.43 -14.96
N CYS A 7 1.03 -5.74 -15.17
CA CYS A 7 1.25 -4.37 -14.71
C CYS A 7 1.80 -3.51 -15.87
N THR A 8 0.92 -2.75 -16.52
CA THR A 8 1.25 -1.94 -17.70
C THR A 8 1.82 -0.56 -17.37
N ASP A 9 1.82 -0.13 -16.10
CA ASP A 9 2.30 1.19 -15.69
C ASP A 9 3.84 1.25 -15.63
N LYS A 10 4.45 2.05 -16.52
CA LYS A 10 5.90 2.32 -16.49
C LYS A 10 6.36 3.02 -15.21
N GLY A 11 5.48 3.73 -14.52
CA GLY A 11 5.75 4.40 -13.25
C GLY A 11 5.88 3.43 -12.07
N ILE A 12 5.60 2.12 -12.29
CA ILE A 12 5.71 1.02 -11.33
C ILE A 12 6.74 -0.01 -11.84
N PRO A 13 8.04 0.34 -11.87
CA PRO A 13 9.04 -0.61 -12.29
C PRO A 13 9.18 -1.74 -11.28
N LEU A 14 9.32 -2.99 -11.74
CA LEU A 14 9.32 -4.17 -10.86
C LEU A 14 10.37 -4.07 -9.76
N ARG A 15 11.59 -3.63 -10.08
CA ARG A 15 12.71 -3.49 -9.14
C ARG A 15 12.75 -2.12 -8.45
N GLY A 16 11.70 -1.30 -8.61
CA GLY A 16 11.61 0.04 -8.04
C GLY A 16 11.48 0.04 -6.52
N ALA A 17 11.81 1.19 -5.90
CA ALA A 17 11.74 1.40 -4.44
C ALA A 17 10.34 1.83 -3.95
N LYS A 18 9.43 2.22 -4.85
CA LYS A 18 8.09 2.71 -4.48
C LYS A 18 7.24 1.60 -3.86
N GLY A 19 6.31 1.97 -2.98
CA GLY A 19 5.34 1.05 -2.36
C GLY A 19 4.55 0.24 -3.38
N ALA A 20 4.14 0.84 -4.51
CA ALA A 20 3.46 0.14 -5.59
C ALA A 20 4.31 -1.00 -6.20
N SER A 21 5.62 -0.77 -6.39
CA SER A 21 6.55 -1.80 -6.86
C SER A 21 6.74 -2.91 -5.82
N ALA A 22 6.84 -2.55 -4.54
CA ALA A 22 6.91 -3.52 -3.45
C ALA A 22 5.63 -4.37 -3.40
N HIS A 23 4.45 -3.77 -3.55
CA HIS A 23 3.17 -4.48 -3.61
C HIS A 23 3.16 -5.52 -4.73
N VAL A 24 3.49 -5.13 -5.98
CA VAL A 24 3.52 -6.06 -7.13
C VAL A 24 4.43 -7.25 -6.86
N ARG A 25 5.64 -7.01 -6.32
CA ARG A 25 6.56 -8.10 -5.96
C ARG A 25 5.99 -9.03 -4.89
N GLN A 26 5.44 -8.48 -3.83
CA GLN A 26 4.99 -9.24 -2.66
C GLN A 26 3.73 -10.06 -2.95
N ILE A 27 2.73 -9.47 -3.60
CA ILE A 27 1.52 -10.21 -3.96
C ILE A 27 1.82 -11.32 -4.98
N SER A 28 2.70 -11.06 -5.97
CA SER A 28 3.12 -12.07 -6.93
C SER A 28 3.80 -13.25 -6.23
N ALA A 29 4.76 -12.99 -5.36
CA ALA A 29 5.44 -14.05 -4.61
C ALA A 29 4.47 -14.83 -3.70
N ALA A 30 3.51 -14.14 -3.08
CA ALA A 30 2.53 -14.76 -2.19
C ALA A 30 1.52 -15.64 -2.95
N LEU A 31 1.07 -15.22 -4.14
CA LEU A 31 0.23 -16.04 -5.02
C LEU A 31 0.99 -17.29 -5.51
N GLN A 32 2.26 -17.13 -5.91
CA GLN A 32 3.11 -18.26 -6.28
C GLN A 32 3.30 -19.22 -5.10
N ALA A 33 3.61 -18.71 -3.91
CA ALA A 33 3.80 -19.51 -2.69
C ALA A 33 2.53 -20.26 -2.27
N LYS A 34 1.34 -19.75 -2.63
CA LYS A 34 0.06 -20.41 -2.42
C LYS A 34 -0.18 -21.58 -3.39
N GLY A 35 0.73 -21.85 -4.31
CA GLY A 35 0.66 -22.97 -5.25
C GLY A 35 0.02 -22.64 -6.60
N HIS A 36 -0.10 -21.35 -6.94
CA HIS A 36 -0.50 -20.95 -8.29
C HIS A 36 0.72 -20.91 -9.22
N ASP A 37 0.54 -21.27 -10.49
CA ASP A 37 1.54 -21.05 -11.53
C ASP A 37 1.38 -19.62 -12.05
N LEU A 38 2.25 -18.72 -11.58
CA LEU A 38 2.17 -17.28 -11.86
C LEU A 38 3.14 -16.87 -12.97
N THR A 39 2.61 -16.22 -13.99
CA THR A 39 3.37 -15.43 -14.96
C THR A 39 3.16 -13.94 -14.64
N LEU A 40 4.23 -13.22 -14.30
CA LEU A 40 4.21 -11.79 -14.03
C LEU A 40 4.66 -11.04 -15.28
N ALA A 41 3.76 -10.26 -15.89
CA ALA A 41 4.03 -9.44 -17.05
C ALA A 41 4.08 -7.95 -16.64
N VAL A 42 5.23 -7.30 -16.80
CA VAL A 42 5.46 -5.92 -16.35
C VAL A 42 5.98 -5.05 -17.48
N ARG A 43 5.68 -3.75 -17.43
CA ARG A 43 6.14 -2.78 -18.45
C ARG A 43 7.54 -2.25 -18.21
N SER A 44 8.09 -2.43 -17.02
CA SER A 44 9.44 -1.96 -16.67
C SER A 44 10.08 -2.85 -15.61
N MET A 45 11.30 -3.25 -15.89
CA MET A 45 12.14 -4.05 -14.96
C MET A 45 13.12 -3.19 -14.17
N SER A 46 13.18 -1.87 -14.38
CA SER A 46 14.20 -1.00 -13.81
C SER A 46 14.18 -0.95 -12.27
N GLY A 47 15.34 -0.65 -11.69
CA GLY A 47 15.56 -0.57 -10.24
C GLY A 47 16.59 -1.57 -9.73
N ALA A 48 16.81 -1.58 -8.41
CA ALA A 48 17.85 -2.39 -7.75
C ALA A 48 17.31 -3.46 -6.78
N ASN A 49 15.98 -3.50 -6.55
CA ASN A 49 15.40 -4.53 -5.69
C ASN A 49 15.39 -5.90 -6.40
N PRO A 50 15.45 -7.01 -5.65
CA PRO A 50 15.39 -8.35 -6.22
C PRO A 50 14.03 -8.62 -6.87
N ASP A 51 14.05 -9.52 -7.85
CA ASP A 51 12.82 -10.03 -8.45
C ASP A 51 12.04 -10.90 -7.45
N PRO A 52 10.70 -10.94 -7.57
CA PRO A 52 9.89 -11.84 -6.76
C PRO A 52 10.14 -13.30 -7.13
N ALA A 53 9.97 -14.19 -6.15
CA ALA A 53 10.04 -15.64 -6.38
C ALA A 53 8.75 -16.11 -7.08
N VAL A 54 8.72 -16.01 -8.40
CA VAL A 54 7.61 -16.44 -9.25
C VAL A 54 8.11 -17.33 -10.38
N ALA A 55 7.22 -18.13 -10.98
CA ALA A 55 7.57 -19.07 -12.02
C ALA A 55 8.16 -18.38 -13.26
N ARG A 56 7.58 -17.24 -13.66
CA ARG A 56 8.01 -16.49 -14.85
C ARG A 56 7.82 -14.99 -14.68
N ILE A 57 8.78 -14.23 -15.21
CA ILE A 57 8.69 -12.77 -15.32
C ILE A 57 8.94 -12.42 -16.79
N VAL A 58 8.06 -11.60 -17.35
CA VAL A 58 8.11 -11.17 -18.75
C VAL A 58 8.00 -9.65 -18.82
N GLU A 59 8.90 -9.02 -19.59
CA GLU A 59 8.78 -7.59 -19.88
C GLU A 59 7.86 -7.38 -21.10
N LEU A 60 6.85 -6.53 -20.94
CA LEU A 60 5.96 -6.11 -22.01
C LEU A 60 6.68 -5.07 -22.88
N SER A 61 7.48 -5.54 -23.85
CA SER A 61 8.32 -4.70 -24.72
C SER A 61 7.59 -4.15 -25.93
N ALA A 62 6.49 -4.79 -26.36
CA ALA A 62 5.72 -4.38 -27.50
C ALA A 62 5.20 -2.93 -27.38
N PRO A 63 5.10 -2.17 -28.49
CA PRO A 63 4.35 -0.91 -28.52
C PRO A 63 2.95 -1.08 -27.96
N GLN A 64 2.36 -0.02 -27.40
CA GLN A 64 1.08 -0.12 -26.70
C GLN A 64 -0.05 -0.72 -27.56
N HIS A 65 -0.07 -0.45 -28.87
CA HIS A 65 -1.04 -1.02 -29.82
C HIS A 65 -0.87 -2.52 -30.05
N ASP A 66 0.32 -3.09 -29.83
CA ASP A 66 0.61 -4.53 -30.00
C ASP A 66 0.57 -5.31 -28.68
N GLN A 67 0.42 -4.63 -27.54
CA GLN A 67 0.45 -5.29 -26.25
C GLN A 67 -0.71 -6.29 -26.04
N ALA A 68 -1.86 -6.07 -26.68
CA ALA A 68 -2.96 -7.03 -26.61
C ALA A 68 -2.56 -8.37 -27.21
N THR A 69 -1.84 -8.38 -28.33
CA THR A 69 -1.30 -9.60 -28.95
C THR A 69 -0.29 -10.25 -28.03
N GLN A 70 0.65 -9.48 -27.47
CA GLN A 70 1.66 -10.03 -26.54
C GLN A 70 1.02 -10.64 -25.30
N VAL A 71 -0.04 -10.01 -24.75
CA VAL A 71 -0.79 -10.56 -23.61
C VAL A 71 -1.54 -11.83 -24.00
N ALA A 72 -2.17 -11.88 -25.19
CA ALA A 72 -2.84 -13.06 -25.72
C ALA A 72 -1.87 -14.23 -25.91
N ASP A 73 -0.68 -13.97 -26.43
CA ASP A 73 0.37 -14.99 -26.58
C ASP A 73 0.80 -15.57 -25.23
N LEU A 74 0.94 -14.72 -24.19
CA LEU A 74 1.26 -15.16 -22.83
C LEU A 74 0.13 -16.03 -22.24
N ILE A 75 -1.14 -15.62 -22.43
CA ILE A 75 -2.29 -16.41 -21.97
C ILE A 75 -2.25 -17.81 -22.60
N ASN A 76 -2.05 -17.90 -23.92
CA ASN A 76 -2.02 -19.17 -24.64
C ASN A 76 -0.80 -20.01 -24.27
N ALA A 77 0.40 -19.43 -24.28
CA ALA A 77 1.66 -20.14 -23.99
C ALA A 77 1.68 -20.76 -22.60
N HIS A 78 1.08 -20.08 -21.61
CA HIS A 78 1.07 -20.52 -20.22
C HIS A 78 -0.30 -21.09 -19.78
N LYS A 79 -1.25 -21.23 -20.70
CA LYS A 79 -2.59 -21.76 -20.46
C LYS A 79 -3.26 -21.09 -19.25
N CYS A 80 -3.18 -19.75 -19.21
CA CYS A 80 -3.69 -18.98 -18.10
C CYS A 80 -5.21 -19.13 -18.00
N SER A 81 -5.70 -19.42 -16.81
CA SER A 81 -7.14 -19.58 -16.55
C SER A 81 -7.81 -18.28 -16.13
N VAL A 82 -7.02 -17.29 -15.74
CA VAL A 82 -7.47 -15.96 -15.31
C VAL A 82 -6.35 -14.95 -15.50
N VAL A 83 -6.72 -13.70 -15.78
CA VAL A 83 -5.81 -12.57 -15.80
C VAL A 83 -6.15 -11.66 -14.62
N LEU A 84 -5.15 -11.33 -13.81
CA LEU A 84 -5.20 -10.26 -12.82
C LEU A 84 -4.44 -9.07 -13.40
N GLU A 85 -5.06 -7.91 -13.56
CA GLU A 85 -4.38 -6.70 -14.03
C GLU A 85 -4.39 -5.62 -12.96
N ARG A 86 -3.20 -5.12 -12.61
CA ARG A 86 -3.12 -3.88 -11.84
C ARG A 86 -3.59 -2.73 -12.71
N TYR A 87 -4.76 -2.17 -12.35
CA TYR A 87 -5.39 -1.10 -13.11
C TYR A 87 -4.52 0.16 -13.20
N ALA A 88 -4.39 0.70 -14.40
CA ALA A 88 -3.62 1.88 -14.72
C ALA A 88 -4.26 2.65 -15.90
N LEU A 89 -3.86 3.90 -16.14
CA LEU A 89 -4.31 4.67 -17.32
C LEU A 89 -3.95 3.98 -18.65
N THR A 90 -2.93 3.13 -18.65
CA THR A 90 -2.48 2.34 -19.79
C THR A 90 -3.19 1.01 -19.95
N SER A 91 -4.10 0.64 -19.04
CA SER A 91 -4.89 -0.60 -19.10
C SER A 91 -5.77 -0.64 -20.35
N GLY A 92 -6.09 -1.85 -20.78
CA GLY A 92 -6.94 -2.13 -21.97
C GLY A 92 -6.42 -3.26 -22.84
N SER A 93 -5.09 -3.47 -22.90
CA SER A 93 -4.51 -4.59 -23.66
C SER A 93 -4.91 -5.95 -23.08
N ALA A 94 -4.91 -6.10 -21.77
CA ALA A 94 -5.38 -7.32 -21.13
C ALA A 94 -6.89 -7.52 -21.33
N ALA A 95 -7.70 -6.46 -21.25
CA ALA A 95 -9.13 -6.54 -21.52
C ALA A 95 -9.42 -7.03 -22.96
N ALA A 96 -8.71 -6.49 -23.96
CA ALA A 96 -8.85 -6.93 -25.35
C ALA A 96 -8.43 -8.38 -25.56
N ALA A 97 -7.30 -8.81 -24.99
CA ALA A 97 -6.82 -10.18 -25.07
C ALA A 97 -7.77 -11.17 -24.37
N CYS A 98 -8.25 -10.81 -23.17
CA CYS A 98 -9.19 -11.64 -22.41
C CYS A 98 -10.53 -11.81 -23.14
N ALA A 99 -11.06 -10.73 -23.73
CA ALA A 99 -12.29 -10.80 -24.53
C ALA A 99 -12.13 -11.72 -25.73
N ALA A 100 -11.00 -11.61 -26.47
CA ALA A 100 -10.73 -12.46 -27.63
C ALA A 100 -10.56 -13.95 -27.30
N LEU A 101 -10.01 -14.26 -26.11
CA LEU A 101 -9.70 -15.62 -25.69
C LEU A 101 -10.72 -16.20 -24.69
N HIS A 102 -11.75 -15.46 -24.36
CA HIS A 102 -12.76 -15.83 -23.35
C HIS A 102 -12.15 -16.23 -21.99
N VAL A 103 -11.09 -15.53 -21.58
CA VAL A 103 -10.44 -15.69 -20.28
C VAL A 103 -10.93 -14.59 -19.33
N PRO A 104 -11.35 -14.91 -18.09
CA PRO A 104 -11.82 -13.90 -17.16
C PRO A 104 -10.69 -12.93 -16.78
N LEU A 105 -11.04 -11.63 -16.72
CA LEU A 105 -10.18 -10.54 -16.24
C LEU A 105 -10.65 -10.07 -14.88
N VAL A 106 -9.72 -9.91 -13.95
CA VAL A 106 -9.94 -9.25 -12.66
C VAL A 106 -9.04 -8.03 -12.57
N TYR A 107 -9.59 -6.86 -12.28
CA TYR A 107 -8.79 -5.68 -12.00
C TYR A 107 -8.40 -5.60 -10.53
N GLU A 108 -7.13 -5.29 -10.29
CA GLU A 108 -6.63 -4.84 -9.00
C GLU A 108 -6.56 -3.29 -8.99
N VAL A 109 -7.51 -2.64 -8.29
CA VAL A 109 -7.64 -1.18 -8.28
C VAL A 109 -7.06 -0.62 -6.98
N ASN A 110 -5.97 0.14 -7.10
CA ASN A 110 -5.23 0.67 -5.95
C ASN A 110 -5.38 2.19 -5.78
N ALA A 111 -6.01 2.85 -6.74
CA ALA A 111 -6.30 4.28 -6.73
C ALA A 111 -7.39 4.61 -7.75
N PRO A 112 -8.13 5.73 -7.60
CA PRO A 112 -9.02 6.26 -8.62
C PRO A 112 -8.17 6.99 -9.68
N ILE A 113 -7.51 6.21 -10.53
CA ILE A 113 -6.40 6.66 -11.39
C ILE A 113 -6.77 7.79 -12.33
N VAL A 114 -8.00 7.79 -12.86
CA VAL A 114 -8.49 8.86 -13.75
C VAL A 114 -8.65 10.18 -12.98
N LEU A 115 -9.25 10.13 -11.79
CA LEU A 115 -9.40 11.31 -10.92
C LEU A 115 -8.04 11.83 -10.44
N GLU A 116 -7.12 10.93 -10.05
CA GLU A 116 -5.75 11.33 -9.71
C GLU A 116 -5.03 12.00 -10.89
N ALA A 117 -5.19 11.46 -12.10
CA ALA A 117 -4.54 12.01 -13.29
C ALA A 117 -5.10 13.39 -13.65
N ALA A 118 -6.40 13.60 -13.54
CA ALA A 118 -7.01 14.91 -13.72
C ALA A 118 -6.51 15.92 -12.67
N ARG A 119 -6.42 15.50 -11.40
CA ARG A 119 -6.04 16.39 -10.29
C ARG A 119 -4.54 16.72 -10.25
N TYR A 120 -3.66 15.75 -10.60
CA TYR A 120 -2.23 15.85 -10.32
C TYR A 120 -1.31 15.63 -11.51
N ARG A 121 -1.83 15.20 -12.67
CA ARG A 121 -1.01 14.78 -13.82
C ARG A 121 -1.43 15.47 -15.13
N GLY A 122 -2.34 16.44 -15.06
CA GLY A 122 -2.77 17.22 -16.22
C GLY A 122 -3.59 16.44 -17.27
N LEU A 123 -4.42 15.48 -16.81
CA LEU A 123 -5.39 14.83 -17.71
C LEU A 123 -6.46 15.87 -18.10
N GLU A 124 -6.46 16.29 -19.37
CA GLU A 124 -7.36 17.35 -19.86
C GLU A 124 -8.78 16.82 -20.13
N GLU A 125 -8.91 15.58 -20.58
CA GLU A 125 -10.18 14.97 -20.98
C GLU A 125 -10.74 14.04 -19.89
N LEU A 126 -11.19 14.61 -18.79
CA LEU A 126 -11.70 13.85 -17.65
C LEU A 126 -12.90 12.96 -18.02
N GLU A 127 -13.89 13.49 -18.76
CA GLU A 127 -15.10 12.73 -19.14
C GLU A 127 -14.75 11.52 -20.02
N ALA A 128 -13.88 11.71 -21.02
CA ALA A 128 -13.41 10.62 -21.86
C ALA A 128 -12.62 9.56 -21.06
N GLY A 129 -11.80 10.02 -20.10
CA GLY A 129 -11.10 9.14 -19.16
C GLY A 129 -12.04 8.29 -18.33
N LEU A 130 -13.08 8.89 -17.73
CA LEU A 130 -14.09 8.19 -16.93
C LEU A 130 -14.94 7.24 -17.78
N ALA A 131 -15.35 7.64 -18.98
CA ALA A 131 -16.10 6.76 -19.88
C ALA A 131 -15.27 5.53 -20.28
N ARG A 132 -13.96 5.73 -20.57
CA ARG A 132 -13.03 4.62 -20.83
C ARG A 132 -12.87 3.70 -19.63
N GLU A 133 -12.68 4.26 -18.43
CA GLU A 133 -12.58 3.50 -17.17
C GLU A 133 -13.81 2.65 -16.94
N GLN A 134 -15.01 3.25 -17.10
CA GLN A 134 -16.27 2.51 -17.00
C GLN A 134 -16.33 1.34 -18.00
N GLY A 135 -15.92 1.57 -19.25
CA GLY A 135 -15.87 0.52 -20.27
C GLY A 135 -14.93 -0.63 -19.86
N LEU A 136 -13.77 -0.31 -19.30
CA LEU A 136 -12.81 -1.31 -18.82
C LEU A 136 -13.36 -2.10 -17.62
N PHE A 137 -13.96 -1.42 -16.65
CA PHE A 137 -14.54 -2.09 -15.48
C PHE A 137 -15.72 -2.98 -15.88
N ASN A 138 -16.59 -2.53 -16.79
CA ASN A 138 -17.70 -3.32 -17.30
C ASN A 138 -17.25 -4.57 -18.11
N ALA A 139 -16.03 -4.58 -18.65
CA ALA A 139 -15.45 -5.72 -19.36
C ALA A 139 -14.79 -6.74 -18.41
N ALA A 140 -14.60 -6.40 -17.14
CA ALA A 140 -14.01 -7.29 -16.14
C ALA A 140 -15.04 -8.21 -15.50
N ALA A 141 -14.58 -9.38 -15.03
CA ALA A 141 -15.40 -10.33 -14.28
C ALA A 141 -15.52 -9.97 -12.78
N ALA A 142 -14.52 -9.30 -12.22
CA ALA A 142 -14.51 -8.78 -10.85
C ALA A 142 -13.43 -7.71 -10.68
N ALA A 143 -13.46 -6.99 -9.55
CA ALA A 143 -12.38 -6.14 -9.09
C ALA A 143 -11.96 -6.49 -7.65
N VAL A 144 -10.65 -6.39 -7.39
CA VAL A 144 -10.06 -6.38 -6.05
C VAL A 144 -9.61 -4.96 -5.77
N VAL A 145 -10.06 -4.38 -4.66
CA VAL A 145 -9.72 -3.01 -4.28
C VAL A 145 -9.07 -2.97 -2.91
N VAL A 146 -8.20 -1.99 -2.64
CA VAL A 146 -7.41 -1.98 -1.40
C VAL A 146 -8.10 -1.27 -0.23
N SER A 147 -9.26 -0.66 -0.46
CA SER A 147 -10.00 0.08 0.59
C SER A 147 -11.50 0.15 0.33
N SER A 148 -12.26 0.45 1.39
CA SER A 148 -13.71 0.67 1.32
C SER A 148 -14.07 1.85 0.42
N ALA A 149 -13.27 2.91 0.43
CA ALA A 149 -13.48 4.07 -0.44
C ALA A 149 -13.35 3.70 -1.91
N LEU A 150 -12.36 2.86 -2.27
CA LEU A 150 -12.23 2.35 -3.65
C LEU A 150 -13.35 1.39 -4.02
N SER A 151 -13.87 0.60 -3.07
CA SER A 151 -15.04 -0.24 -3.33
C SER A 151 -16.25 0.63 -3.70
N HIS A 152 -16.49 1.70 -2.96
CA HIS A 152 -17.55 2.65 -3.29
C HIS A 152 -17.33 3.32 -4.65
N TYR A 153 -16.11 3.78 -4.92
CA TYR A 153 -15.73 4.36 -6.21
C TYR A 153 -16.01 3.42 -7.38
N VAL A 154 -15.49 2.21 -7.35
CA VAL A 154 -15.67 1.22 -8.42
C VAL A 154 -17.14 0.86 -8.60
N SER A 155 -17.90 0.69 -7.50
CA SER A 155 -19.33 0.41 -7.55
C SER A 155 -20.15 1.58 -8.11
N THR A 156 -19.67 2.82 -7.99
CA THR A 156 -20.29 3.99 -8.62
C THR A 156 -20.03 4.01 -10.13
N VAL A 157 -18.80 3.68 -10.55
CA VAL A 157 -18.41 3.66 -11.97
C VAL A 157 -19.01 2.48 -12.71
N ALA A 158 -19.03 1.29 -12.10
CA ALA A 158 -19.52 0.04 -12.67
C ALA A 158 -20.36 -0.75 -11.65
N PRO A 159 -21.65 -0.38 -11.45
CA PRO A 159 -22.48 -0.95 -10.39
C PRO A 159 -22.71 -2.45 -10.45
N ALA A 160 -22.58 -3.07 -11.62
CA ALA A 160 -22.76 -4.50 -11.79
C ALA A 160 -21.46 -5.31 -11.55
N LEU A 161 -20.31 -4.68 -11.42
CA LEU A 161 -19.03 -5.35 -11.22
C LEU A 161 -18.90 -5.86 -9.78
N PRO A 162 -18.70 -7.18 -9.55
CA PRO A 162 -18.38 -7.68 -8.21
C PRO A 162 -17.06 -7.10 -7.69
N VAL A 163 -17.08 -6.55 -6.47
CA VAL A 163 -15.91 -5.91 -5.86
C VAL A 163 -15.56 -6.59 -4.54
N ALA A 164 -14.31 -7.00 -4.39
CA ALA A 164 -13.75 -7.52 -3.16
C ALA A 164 -12.76 -6.53 -2.53
N VAL A 165 -12.95 -6.16 -1.26
CA VAL A 165 -12.01 -5.31 -0.52
C VAL A 165 -10.92 -6.19 0.09
N VAL A 166 -9.69 -5.99 -0.37
CA VAL A 166 -8.50 -6.70 0.11
C VAL A 166 -7.40 -5.66 0.37
N SER A 167 -7.25 -5.26 1.63
CA SER A 167 -6.19 -4.31 2.04
C SER A 167 -4.80 -4.82 1.64
N ASN A 168 -3.85 -3.90 1.56
CA ASN A 168 -2.44 -4.26 1.36
C ASN A 168 -1.93 -5.23 2.42
N GLY A 169 -0.82 -5.89 2.12
CA GLY A 169 -0.17 -6.82 3.03
C GLY A 169 1.15 -6.29 3.61
N VAL A 170 1.68 -7.04 4.57
CA VAL A 170 2.99 -6.79 5.17
C VAL A 170 3.80 -8.09 5.27
N ASP A 171 5.12 -7.99 5.12
CA ASP A 171 6.05 -9.11 5.36
C ASP A 171 6.33 -9.23 6.85
N LEU A 172 5.51 -10.03 7.53
CA LEU A 172 5.59 -10.23 8.99
C LEU A 172 6.96 -10.69 9.44
N ALA A 173 7.58 -11.65 8.73
CA ALA A 173 8.86 -12.22 9.13
C ALA A 173 9.98 -11.18 9.10
N ARG A 174 9.90 -10.23 8.18
CA ARG A 174 10.88 -9.16 8.01
C ARG A 174 10.84 -8.16 9.16
N PHE A 175 9.63 -7.77 9.62
CA PHE A 175 9.45 -6.75 10.65
C PHE A 175 9.51 -7.34 12.07
N THR A 176 8.98 -8.54 12.30
CA THR A 176 9.02 -9.20 13.62
C THR A 176 10.45 -9.44 14.12
N ARG A 177 11.42 -9.69 13.21
CA ARG A 177 12.83 -9.87 13.58
C ARG A 177 13.51 -8.60 14.11
N CYS A 178 12.90 -7.45 13.89
CA CYS A 178 13.44 -6.14 14.24
C CYS A 178 12.58 -5.45 15.32
N MET A 179 11.89 -6.22 16.16
CA MET A 179 11.07 -5.67 17.24
C MET A 179 11.84 -4.68 18.11
N PRO A 180 11.19 -3.60 18.59
CA PRO A 180 11.84 -2.59 19.43
C PRO A 180 12.52 -3.24 20.65
N ARG A 181 13.75 -2.83 20.91
CA ARG A 181 14.46 -3.26 22.13
C ARG A 181 13.98 -2.40 23.28
N THR A 182 13.36 -3.01 24.28
CA THR A 182 12.89 -2.35 25.51
C THR A 182 14.02 -1.89 26.43
N ASP A 183 15.27 -2.33 26.17
CA ASP A 183 16.44 -2.07 27.02
C ASP A 183 17.48 -1.23 26.27
N ARG A 184 17.20 0.05 26.05
CA ARG A 184 18.16 0.98 25.42
C ARG A 184 19.04 1.73 26.40
N GLY A 185 18.82 1.58 27.73
CA GLY A 185 19.61 2.28 28.74
C GLY A 185 19.40 3.80 28.78
N ASP A 186 18.79 4.40 27.75
CA ASP A 186 18.36 5.80 27.75
C ASP A 186 16.84 5.91 28.00
N ARG A 187 16.40 6.97 28.67
CA ARG A 187 14.98 7.23 28.93
C ARG A 187 14.31 8.01 27.80
N THR A 188 14.94 8.12 26.63
CA THR A 188 14.44 8.89 25.50
C THR A 188 13.34 8.14 24.78
N ILE A 189 12.18 8.76 24.64
CA ILE A 189 11.06 8.22 23.86
C ILE A 189 11.17 8.73 22.42
N ARG A 190 11.26 7.80 21.47
CA ARG A 190 11.42 8.08 20.04
C ARG A 190 10.09 7.91 19.31
N ILE A 191 9.56 9.04 18.83
CA ILE A 191 8.36 9.14 18.00
C ILE A 191 8.80 9.09 16.54
N GLY A 192 8.20 8.21 15.73
CA GLY A 192 8.67 8.03 14.36
C GLY A 192 7.63 8.22 13.27
N PHE A 193 8.10 8.77 12.14
CA PHE A 193 7.42 8.69 10.85
C PHE A 193 8.37 8.08 9.83
N VAL A 194 7.90 7.06 9.09
CA VAL A 194 8.66 6.43 8.00
C VAL A 194 7.80 6.43 6.73
N GLY A 195 8.29 7.03 5.65
CA GLY A 195 7.59 7.02 4.38
C GLY A 195 7.88 8.27 3.52
N SER A 196 7.31 8.31 2.32
CA SER A 196 7.43 9.49 1.46
C SER A 196 6.81 10.72 2.15
N MET A 197 7.45 11.88 2.00
CA MET A 197 6.95 13.16 2.54
C MET A 197 6.13 13.86 1.44
N LYS A 198 4.87 13.42 1.29
CA LYS A 198 3.88 14.03 0.41
C LYS A 198 3.02 15.03 1.20
N PRO A 199 2.45 16.08 0.56
CA PRO A 199 1.64 17.08 1.26
C PRO A 199 0.49 16.48 2.10
N TRP A 200 -0.13 15.41 1.62
CA TRP A 200 -1.24 14.73 2.32
C TRP A 200 -0.79 13.77 3.43
N HIS A 201 0.52 13.60 3.62
CA HIS A 201 1.03 12.78 4.74
C HIS A 201 1.15 13.54 6.06
N GLY A 202 0.94 14.87 6.08
CA GLY A 202 0.82 15.64 7.32
C GLY A 202 2.08 15.69 8.19
N VAL A 203 3.27 15.63 7.58
CA VAL A 203 4.54 15.60 8.35
C VAL A 203 4.84 16.95 8.99
N GLU A 204 4.45 18.05 8.34
CA GLU A 204 4.56 19.40 8.87
C GLU A 204 3.69 19.58 10.13
N GLU A 205 2.47 19.05 10.12
CA GLU A 205 1.56 19.03 11.26
C GLU A 205 2.11 18.18 12.41
N LEU A 206 2.78 17.07 12.09
CA LEU A 206 3.49 16.27 13.09
C LEU A 206 4.63 17.06 13.75
N VAL A 207 5.42 17.83 12.98
CA VAL A 207 6.47 18.67 13.55
C VAL A 207 5.88 19.74 14.47
N THR A 208 4.77 20.36 14.07
CA THR A 208 4.07 21.35 14.92
C THR A 208 3.56 20.73 16.22
N ALA A 209 2.91 19.55 16.15
CA ALA A 209 2.44 18.85 17.34
C ALA A 209 3.61 18.38 18.23
N PHE A 210 4.71 17.95 17.62
CA PHE A 210 5.92 17.56 18.35
C PHE A 210 6.55 18.79 19.06
N ALA A 211 6.55 19.97 18.45
CA ALA A 211 7.04 21.19 19.07
C ALA A 211 6.31 21.49 20.39
N GLU A 212 4.98 21.41 20.39
CA GLU A 212 4.17 21.60 21.60
C GLU A 212 4.46 20.52 22.66
N LEU A 213 4.54 19.28 22.27
CA LEU A 213 4.86 18.16 23.17
C LEU A 213 6.26 18.35 23.78
N ALA A 214 7.24 18.76 23.00
CA ALA A 214 8.62 18.91 23.40
C ALA A 214 8.84 19.98 24.48
N LEU A 215 7.95 20.97 24.59
CA LEU A 215 7.98 21.95 25.69
C LEU A 215 7.69 21.33 27.05
N ARG A 216 6.89 20.26 27.10
CA ARG A 216 6.45 19.59 28.33
C ARG A 216 7.27 18.34 28.62
N GLU A 217 7.83 17.71 27.59
CA GLU A 217 8.50 16.41 27.65
C GLU A 217 9.94 16.53 27.11
N PRO A 218 10.93 16.85 27.95
CA PRO A 218 12.31 17.05 27.48
C PRO A 218 12.97 15.75 26.98
N SER A 219 12.46 14.58 27.31
CA SER A 219 13.03 13.28 26.94
C SER A 219 12.51 12.71 25.62
N VAL A 220 11.74 13.49 24.81
CA VAL A 220 11.25 12.99 23.52
C VAL A 220 12.17 13.39 22.36
N ARG A 221 12.25 12.53 21.35
CA ARG A 221 12.86 12.80 20.05
C ARG A 221 11.91 12.42 18.92
N LEU A 222 11.97 13.16 17.83
CA LEU A 222 11.25 12.85 16.61
C LEU A 222 12.23 12.30 15.56
N VAL A 223 11.87 11.15 14.95
CA VAL A 223 12.65 10.52 13.89
C VAL A 223 11.81 10.54 12.61
N LEU A 224 12.30 11.23 11.59
CA LEU A 224 11.64 11.36 10.29
C LEU A 224 12.48 10.67 9.23
N ALA A 225 12.01 9.54 8.72
CA ALA A 225 12.69 8.77 7.68
C ALA A 225 11.90 8.82 6.37
N GLY A 226 12.51 9.34 5.34
CA GLY A 226 11.91 9.43 4.01
C GLY A 226 12.30 10.68 3.25
N HIS A 227 11.82 10.74 2.02
CA HIS A 227 12.05 11.85 1.10
C HIS A 227 10.74 12.20 0.36
N GLY A 228 10.63 13.40 -0.15
CA GLY A 228 9.46 13.81 -0.94
C GLY A 228 9.33 15.32 -1.09
N PRO A 229 8.28 15.79 -1.78
CA PRO A 229 8.08 17.22 -2.05
C PRO A 229 8.04 18.09 -0.79
N SER A 230 7.51 17.56 0.33
CA SER A 230 7.39 18.29 1.60
C SER A 230 8.67 18.29 2.44
N LEU A 231 9.79 17.65 2.01
CA LEU A 231 11.01 17.61 2.84
C LEU A 231 11.57 19.00 3.16
N ALA A 232 11.51 19.92 2.21
CA ALA A 232 12.00 21.28 2.41
C ALA A 232 11.15 22.04 3.45
N SER A 233 9.83 21.96 3.35
CA SER A 233 8.91 22.60 4.31
C SER A 233 8.99 21.95 5.69
N VAL A 234 9.19 20.65 5.78
CA VAL A 234 9.43 19.93 7.06
C VAL A 234 10.72 20.44 7.73
N ARG A 235 11.82 20.59 6.98
CA ARG A 235 13.06 21.16 7.52
C ARG A 235 12.86 22.59 8.02
N ALA A 236 12.20 23.44 7.22
CA ALA A 236 11.89 24.80 7.62
C ALA A 236 11.04 24.86 8.90
N ALA A 237 10.05 23.95 9.05
CA ALA A 237 9.25 23.87 10.27
C ALA A 237 10.09 23.46 11.50
N VAL A 238 11.02 22.53 11.34
CA VAL A 238 11.94 22.11 12.41
C VAL A 238 12.86 23.28 12.85
N ASP A 239 13.40 24.01 11.88
CA ASP A 239 14.27 25.18 12.14
C ASP A 239 13.50 26.31 12.83
N LEU A 240 12.29 26.63 12.34
CA LEU A 240 11.42 27.66 12.92
C LEU A 240 11.02 27.35 14.37
N ALA A 241 10.82 26.07 14.67
CA ALA A 241 10.49 25.60 16.02
C ALA A 241 11.73 25.42 16.93
N HIS A 242 12.95 25.70 16.44
CA HIS A 242 14.21 25.49 17.16
C HIS A 242 14.39 24.05 17.67
N LEU A 243 14.04 23.05 16.86
CA LEU A 243 14.05 21.63 17.23
C LEU A 243 15.19 20.82 16.60
N ALA A 244 16.20 21.48 16.01
CA ALA A 244 17.28 20.80 15.28
C ALA A 244 18.04 19.76 16.13
N ASP A 245 18.13 19.95 17.42
CA ASP A 245 18.77 19.03 18.38
C ASP A 245 17.85 17.87 18.82
N ARG A 246 16.56 17.92 18.49
CA ARG A 246 15.52 16.96 18.94
C ARG A 246 14.82 16.23 17.81
N VAL A 247 15.12 16.56 16.54
CA VAL A 247 14.52 15.95 15.34
C VAL A 247 15.61 15.36 14.45
N ASP A 248 15.57 14.06 14.28
CA ASP A 248 16.47 13.34 13.40
C ASP A 248 15.81 13.17 12.01
N ILE A 249 16.28 13.87 10.99
CA ILE A 249 15.80 13.72 9.60
C ILE A 249 16.79 12.82 8.85
N LEU A 250 16.43 11.55 8.69
CA LEU A 250 17.30 10.52 8.11
C LEU A 250 17.38 10.58 6.56
N GLY A 251 16.47 11.33 5.91
CA GLY A 251 16.37 11.34 4.46
C GLY A 251 15.79 10.04 3.91
N GLU A 252 16.08 9.73 2.65
CA GLU A 252 15.62 8.52 1.98
C GLU A 252 16.24 7.28 2.62
N VAL A 253 15.38 6.34 3.04
CA VAL A 253 15.77 5.05 3.61
C VAL A 253 15.37 3.95 2.66
N ARG A 254 16.31 3.06 2.34
CA ARG A 254 16.03 1.89 1.52
C ARG A 254 15.03 0.99 2.22
N HIS A 255 14.11 0.37 1.46
CA HIS A 255 13.07 -0.47 2.05
C HIS A 255 13.62 -1.62 2.91
N ASP A 256 14.80 -2.17 2.58
CA ASP A 256 15.47 -3.21 3.38
C ASP A 256 16.00 -2.71 4.73
N GLN A 257 16.17 -1.40 4.91
CA GLN A 257 16.63 -0.76 6.15
C GLN A 257 15.45 -0.27 7.03
N VAL A 258 14.23 -0.19 6.48
CA VAL A 258 13.03 0.27 7.23
C VAL A 258 12.84 -0.50 8.54
N PRO A 259 12.95 -1.84 8.59
CA PRO A 259 12.81 -2.57 9.86
C PRO A 259 13.80 -2.12 10.94
N SER A 260 15.05 -1.83 10.56
CA SER A 260 16.06 -1.35 11.51
C SER A 260 15.73 0.04 12.05
N VAL A 261 15.17 0.93 11.21
CA VAL A 261 14.69 2.24 11.66
C VAL A 261 13.52 2.07 12.62
N LEU A 262 12.51 1.26 12.28
CA LEU A 262 11.34 1.02 13.13
C LEU A 262 11.74 0.41 14.49
N ALA A 263 12.73 -0.45 14.53
CA ALA A 263 13.26 -1.03 15.77
C ALA A 263 13.89 0.00 16.72
N THR A 264 14.18 1.22 16.23
CA THR A 264 14.67 2.32 17.09
C THR A 264 13.55 3.15 17.72
N LEU A 265 12.30 2.97 17.32
CA LEU A 265 11.16 3.77 17.74
C LEU A 265 10.44 3.16 18.93
N ASP A 266 9.69 3.98 19.67
CA ASP A 266 8.81 3.58 20.75
C ASP A 266 7.33 3.69 20.37
N LEU A 267 7.03 4.54 19.41
CA LEU A 267 5.70 4.66 18.78
C LEU A 267 5.85 5.26 17.39
N ALA A 268 4.87 5.02 16.53
CA ALA A 268 4.84 5.55 15.17
C ALA A 268 3.61 6.44 14.94
N VAL A 269 3.75 7.39 14.01
CA VAL A 269 2.67 8.30 13.64
C VAL A 269 2.39 8.20 12.15
N ALA A 270 1.12 8.14 11.80
CA ALA A 270 0.64 8.21 10.43
C ALA A 270 -0.28 9.44 10.28
N PRO A 271 0.28 10.67 10.24
CA PRO A 271 -0.46 11.92 10.50
C PRO A 271 -1.15 12.44 9.23
N TYR A 272 -1.84 11.56 8.51
CA TYR A 272 -2.51 11.93 7.26
C TYR A 272 -3.47 13.09 7.45
N ARG A 273 -3.46 14.02 6.50
CA ARG A 273 -4.44 15.11 6.43
C ARG A 273 -5.78 14.57 5.94
N ALA A 274 -6.87 15.21 6.37
CA ALA A 274 -8.19 14.93 5.81
C ALA A 274 -8.17 15.28 4.31
N THR A 275 -8.54 14.31 3.50
CA THR A 275 -8.83 14.51 2.07
C THR A 275 -10.23 13.97 1.83
N GLU A 276 -10.99 14.60 0.94
CA GLU A 276 -12.35 14.17 0.61
C GLU A 276 -12.40 12.68 0.24
N ASP A 277 -11.33 12.19 -0.40
CA ASP A 277 -11.24 10.81 -0.88
C ASP A 277 -10.00 10.12 -0.28
N PHE A 278 -10.04 9.76 1.00
CA PHE A 278 -8.97 8.96 1.60
C PHE A 278 -9.15 7.49 1.21
N TYR A 279 -8.62 7.12 0.05
CA TYR A 279 -8.71 5.75 -0.53
C TYR A 279 -7.51 4.86 -0.22
N PHE A 280 -6.54 5.33 0.56
CA PHE A 280 -5.29 4.61 0.78
C PHE A 280 -5.44 3.40 1.70
N SER A 281 -4.68 2.34 1.39
CA SER A 281 -4.32 1.25 2.31
C SER A 281 -2.81 1.35 2.56
N PRO A 282 -2.38 2.18 3.53
CA PRO A 282 -0.98 2.57 3.64
C PRO A 282 -0.11 1.45 4.18
N LEU A 283 0.85 0.97 3.37
CA LEU A 283 1.84 -0.05 3.75
C LEU A 283 2.58 0.30 5.04
N LYS A 284 2.97 1.58 5.23
CA LYS A 284 3.69 2.02 6.42
C LYS A 284 2.95 1.71 7.73
N VAL A 285 1.60 1.84 7.74
CA VAL A 285 0.81 1.52 8.94
C VAL A 285 0.92 0.04 9.27
N LEU A 286 0.81 -0.83 8.27
CA LEU A 286 0.95 -2.27 8.45
C LEU A 286 2.37 -2.66 8.88
N GLU A 287 3.39 -1.96 8.36
CA GLU A 287 4.79 -2.12 8.76
C GLU A 287 5.01 -1.70 10.22
N TYR A 288 4.40 -0.59 10.67
CA TYR A 288 4.43 -0.17 12.08
C TYR A 288 3.82 -1.23 12.99
N LEU A 289 2.65 -1.76 12.61
CA LEU A 289 1.98 -2.82 13.37
C LEU A 289 2.84 -4.08 13.44
N ALA A 290 3.39 -4.52 12.31
CA ALA A 290 4.26 -5.70 12.25
C ALA A 290 5.55 -5.52 13.07
N ALA A 291 6.06 -4.29 13.20
CA ALA A 291 7.17 -3.94 14.07
C ALA A 291 6.78 -3.80 15.55
N GLY A 292 5.51 -4.01 15.91
CA GLY A 292 5.03 -3.91 17.30
C GLY A 292 4.95 -2.49 17.85
N LEU A 293 4.81 -1.49 16.97
CA LEU A 293 4.74 -0.09 17.37
C LEU A 293 3.29 0.34 17.60
N PRO A 294 2.96 0.98 18.72
CA PRO A 294 1.72 1.72 18.86
C PRO A 294 1.61 2.80 17.80
N VAL A 295 0.44 2.94 17.17
CA VAL A 295 0.23 3.90 16.06
C VAL A 295 -0.68 5.03 16.48
N VAL A 296 -0.25 6.29 16.26
CA VAL A 296 -1.12 7.47 16.34
C VAL A 296 -1.58 7.84 14.94
N TYR A 297 -2.89 8.02 14.74
CA TYR A 297 -3.46 8.19 13.41
C TYR A 297 -4.75 9.02 13.45
N PRO A 298 -5.10 9.79 12.38
CA PRO A 298 -6.40 10.44 12.26
C PRO A 298 -7.47 9.40 11.92
N LYS A 299 -8.69 9.58 12.44
CA LYS A 299 -9.83 8.68 12.17
C LYS A 299 -10.44 8.98 10.79
N ILE A 300 -9.70 8.64 9.72
CA ILE A 300 -10.13 8.80 8.32
C ILE A 300 -10.05 7.49 7.55
N GLY A 301 -10.93 7.31 6.58
CA GLY A 301 -10.97 6.13 5.70
C GLY A 301 -10.89 4.83 6.50
N ASP A 302 -10.10 3.90 6.00
CA ASP A 302 -9.91 2.58 6.61
C ASP A 302 -8.83 2.55 7.72
N LEU A 303 -8.21 3.70 8.10
CA LEU A 303 -7.20 3.71 9.17
C LEU A 303 -7.70 3.14 10.49
N PRO A 304 -8.93 3.42 10.98
CA PRO A 304 -9.46 2.79 12.18
C PRO A 304 -9.51 1.27 12.09
N PHE A 305 -9.88 0.72 10.95
CA PHE A 305 -9.89 -0.73 10.70
C PHE A 305 -8.46 -1.29 10.64
N LEU A 306 -7.56 -0.63 9.90
CA LEU A 306 -6.18 -1.08 9.74
C LEU A 306 -5.38 -1.07 11.03
N VAL A 307 -5.61 -0.09 11.92
CA VAL A 307 -4.92 0.00 13.22
C VAL A 307 -5.61 -0.83 14.30
N GLY A 308 -6.94 -0.94 14.25
CA GLY A 308 -7.70 -1.68 15.24
C GLY A 308 -7.45 -1.14 16.68
N GLN A 309 -7.10 -2.04 17.59
CA GLN A 309 -6.79 -1.69 18.97
C GLN A 309 -5.30 -1.41 19.23
N ALA A 310 -4.49 -1.32 18.17
CA ALA A 310 -3.05 -1.15 18.29
C ALA A 310 -2.59 0.33 18.33
N GLY A 311 -3.51 1.27 18.50
CA GLY A 311 -3.14 2.68 18.46
C GLY A 311 -4.17 3.63 19.05
N LEU A 312 -3.87 4.91 18.94
CA LEU A 312 -4.76 5.99 19.36
C LEU A 312 -5.19 6.81 18.14
N GLY A 313 -6.49 6.80 17.87
CA GLY A 313 -7.09 7.59 16.79
C GLY A 313 -7.56 8.95 17.30
N TYR A 314 -7.24 10.01 16.55
CA TYR A 314 -7.68 11.38 16.81
C TYR A 314 -8.60 11.90 15.70
N PRO A 315 -9.42 12.96 15.94
CA PRO A 315 -10.20 13.61 14.89
C PRO A 315 -9.28 14.17 13.79
N PRO A 316 -9.64 14.06 12.50
CA PRO A 316 -8.83 14.60 11.41
C PRO A 316 -8.57 16.10 11.60
N ASP A 317 -7.37 16.56 11.22
CA ASP A 317 -6.91 17.96 11.28
C ASP A 317 -6.98 18.61 12.68
N ASP A 318 -7.15 17.80 13.74
CA ASP A 318 -7.12 18.24 15.14
C ASP A 318 -5.71 18.06 15.73
N GLY A 319 -4.88 19.10 15.59
CA GLY A 319 -3.50 19.11 16.13
C GLY A 319 -3.46 18.95 17.65
N SER A 320 -4.43 19.52 18.39
CA SER A 320 -4.48 19.40 19.85
C SER A 320 -4.76 17.96 20.30
N ALA A 321 -5.66 17.26 19.58
CA ALA A 321 -5.92 15.85 19.83
C ALA A 321 -4.72 14.97 19.45
N LEU A 322 -3.98 15.32 18.38
CA LEU A 322 -2.72 14.66 18.04
C LEU A 322 -1.71 14.81 19.19
N VAL A 323 -1.49 16.04 19.71
CA VAL A 323 -0.61 16.28 20.88
C VAL A 323 -1.06 15.47 22.09
N ALA A 324 -2.35 15.42 22.38
CA ALA A 324 -2.89 14.65 23.50
C ALA A 324 -2.63 13.14 23.33
N CYS A 325 -2.80 12.57 22.12
CA CYS A 325 -2.50 11.17 21.83
C CYS A 325 -1.00 10.87 22.01
N LEU A 326 -0.13 11.75 21.51
CA LEU A 326 1.33 11.61 21.68
C LEU A 326 1.71 11.66 23.16
N GLY A 327 1.21 12.66 23.91
CA GLY A 327 1.47 12.81 25.34
C GLY A 327 1.06 11.60 26.16
N ARG A 328 -0.11 11.02 25.86
CA ARG A 328 -0.57 9.77 26.53
C ARG A 328 0.40 8.61 26.30
N LEU A 329 0.89 8.44 25.06
CA LEU A 329 1.84 7.36 24.75
C LEU A 329 3.22 7.65 25.33
N VAL A 330 3.66 8.90 25.40
CA VAL A 330 4.94 9.27 26.02
C VAL A 330 4.90 9.03 27.53
N GLY A 331 3.82 9.42 28.21
CA GLY A 331 3.69 9.32 29.67
C GLY A 331 3.39 7.90 30.19
N ASP A 332 2.88 6.98 29.37
CA ASP A 332 2.44 5.65 29.81
C ASP A 332 3.16 4.51 29.08
N ALA A 333 4.21 3.99 29.70
CA ALA A 333 4.98 2.85 29.19
C ALA A 333 4.12 1.55 29.14
N GLY A 334 3.21 1.37 30.09
CA GLY A 334 2.29 0.23 30.14
C GLY A 334 1.31 0.27 28.95
N LEU A 335 0.81 1.46 28.60
CA LEU A 335 -0.03 1.64 27.44
C LEU A 335 0.74 1.32 26.16
N ARG A 336 1.97 1.85 26.00
CA ARG A 336 2.82 1.50 24.84
C ARG A 336 3.02 -0.01 24.71
N ALA A 337 3.33 -0.70 25.79
CA ALA A 337 3.54 -2.15 25.79
C ALA A 337 2.26 -2.92 25.36
N ARG A 338 1.11 -2.54 25.92
CA ARG A 338 -0.18 -3.18 25.54
C ARG A 338 -0.55 -2.96 24.07
N LEU A 339 -0.44 -1.71 23.59
CA LEU A 339 -0.76 -1.41 22.21
C LEU A 339 0.24 -2.03 21.24
N GLY A 340 1.53 -2.10 21.61
CA GLY A 340 2.56 -2.79 20.82
C GLY A 340 2.28 -4.29 20.70
N ALA A 341 1.86 -4.96 21.77
CA ALA A 341 1.45 -6.36 21.72
C ALA A 341 0.22 -6.55 20.81
N ALA A 342 -0.79 -5.70 20.95
CA ALA A 342 -1.96 -5.70 20.09
C ALA A 342 -1.60 -5.44 18.61
N ALA A 343 -0.57 -4.61 18.34
CA ALA A 343 -0.09 -4.34 16.99
C ALA A 343 0.45 -5.60 16.31
N VAL A 344 1.31 -6.36 17.00
CA VAL A 344 1.86 -7.63 16.49
C VAL A 344 0.75 -8.65 16.20
N GLU A 345 -0.20 -8.79 17.11
CA GLU A 345 -1.34 -9.69 16.95
C GLU A 345 -2.21 -9.27 15.74
N HIS A 346 -2.58 -8.00 15.68
CA HIS A 346 -3.43 -7.48 14.62
C HIS A 346 -2.76 -7.55 13.24
N ALA A 347 -1.45 -7.31 13.16
CA ALA A 347 -0.67 -7.40 11.94
C ALA A 347 -0.74 -8.79 11.26
N GLN A 348 -0.99 -9.88 12.02
CA GLN A 348 -1.13 -11.24 11.48
C GLN A 348 -2.25 -11.30 10.42
N SER A 349 -3.31 -10.52 10.58
CA SER A 349 -4.44 -10.45 9.64
C SER A 349 -4.06 -9.86 8.28
N PHE A 350 -2.92 -9.15 8.21
CA PHE A 350 -2.43 -8.47 7.02
C PHE A 350 -1.18 -9.11 6.42
N GLY A 351 -0.78 -10.30 6.87
CA GLY A 351 0.31 -11.03 6.23
C GLY A 351 0.01 -11.34 4.76
N TRP A 352 1.02 -11.27 3.89
CA TRP A 352 0.84 -11.50 2.43
C TRP A 352 0.20 -12.83 2.09
N ALA A 353 0.40 -13.87 2.89
CA ALA A 353 -0.29 -15.16 2.70
C ALA A 353 -1.81 -15.04 2.82
N GLY A 354 -2.30 -14.27 3.81
CA GLY A 354 -3.72 -13.99 3.98
C GLY A 354 -4.29 -13.11 2.86
N VAL A 355 -3.52 -12.11 2.42
CA VAL A 355 -3.87 -11.27 1.26
C VAL A 355 -4.02 -12.13 0.01
N ALA A 356 -3.02 -12.97 -0.29
CA ALA A 356 -3.05 -13.89 -1.44
C ALA A 356 -4.24 -14.86 -1.36
N ALA A 357 -4.63 -15.31 -0.16
CA ALA A 357 -5.80 -16.17 0.01
C ALA A 357 -7.10 -15.46 -0.38
N ARG A 358 -7.28 -14.19 0.03
CA ARG A 358 -8.46 -13.40 -0.34
C ARG A 358 -8.50 -13.05 -1.82
N VAL A 359 -7.36 -12.69 -2.41
CA VAL A 359 -7.26 -12.49 -3.87
C VAL A 359 -7.58 -13.78 -4.61
N THR A 360 -7.02 -14.92 -4.19
CA THR A 360 -7.29 -16.23 -4.77
C THR A 360 -8.79 -16.55 -4.77
N ALA A 361 -9.48 -16.32 -3.65
CA ALA A 361 -10.93 -16.57 -3.57
C ALA A 361 -11.71 -15.74 -4.62
N THR A 362 -11.32 -14.49 -4.86
CA THR A 362 -11.93 -13.67 -5.91
C THR A 362 -11.62 -14.24 -7.30
N LEU A 363 -10.38 -14.68 -7.55
CA LEU A 363 -10.02 -15.28 -8.84
C LEU A 363 -10.74 -16.61 -9.09
N GLU A 364 -10.90 -17.44 -8.07
CA GLU A 364 -11.61 -18.73 -8.15
C GLU A 364 -13.10 -18.54 -8.48
N ASN A 365 -13.73 -17.50 -7.94
CA ASN A 365 -15.15 -17.22 -8.20
C ASN A 365 -15.46 -16.85 -9.66
N VAL A 366 -14.47 -16.36 -10.41
CA VAL A 366 -14.66 -15.96 -11.82
C VAL A 366 -14.17 -17.00 -12.83
N VAL A 367 -13.35 -17.96 -12.40
CA VAL A 367 -12.88 -19.05 -13.27
C VAL A 367 -14.01 -20.08 -13.44
N PRO A 368 -14.46 -20.36 -14.66
CA PRO A 368 -15.48 -21.38 -14.89
C PRO A 368 -15.02 -22.73 -14.35
N VAL A 369 -15.86 -23.36 -13.55
CA VAL A 369 -15.64 -24.75 -13.12
C VAL A 369 -15.59 -25.58 -14.38
N ARG A 370 -14.43 -26.14 -14.74
CA ARG A 370 -14.36 -27.13 -15.80
C ARG A 370 -15.18 -28.35 -15.32
N SER A 371 -16.39 -28.51 -15.83
CA SER A 371 -17.10 -29.78 -15.69
C SER A 371 -16.18 -30.84 -16.25
N CYS A 372 -15.68 -31.74 -15.41
CA CYS A 372 -15.10 -32.99 -15.88
C CYS A 372 -16.21 -33.70 -16.68
N GLY A 373 -16.23 -33.45 -18.00
CA GLY A 373 -17.08 -34.17 -18.92
C GLY A 373 -16.74 -35.66 -18.75
N GLY A 374 -17.64 -36.40 -18.16
CA GLY A 374 -17.54 -37.84 -18.11
C GLY A 374 -17.37 -38.34 -19.53
N ALA A 375 -16.26 -39.00 -19.78
CA ALA A 375 -16.15 -39.88 -20.92
C ALA A 375 -17.22 -40.96 -20.76
N ALA A 376 -18.23 -40.92 -21.61
CA ALA A 376 -19.12 -42.04 -21.83
C ALA A 376 -18.54 -42.93 -22.94
#